data_fc24eb54fe149b129708af4cc2d61caf
#
_entry.id   fc24eb54fe149b129708af4cc2d61caf
#
_cell.length_a   1.000
_cell.length_b   1.000
_cell.length_c   1.000
_cell.angle_alpha   90.00
_cell.angle_beta   90.00
_cell.angle_gamma   90.00
#
_symmetry.space_group_name_H-M   'P 1'
#
loop_
_entity.id
_entity.type
_entity.pdbx_description
1 polymer ?
#
loop_
_entity_poly.entity_id
_entity_poly.type
_entity_poly.pdbx_seq_one_letter_code
_entity_poly.pdbx_strand_id
1 'polypeptide(L)' 'MNIGMVGTGFIAHKMAKEFTSLPTMPVVAVYSRSADTGVAMANEFHIPKVYTEYNEMLADPEVELVYIA' A
#
# COMPACT_ATOMS: atom_id res chain seq x y z
N MET A 1 -6.20 10.98 4.98
CA MET A 1 -5.67 10.93 3.59
C MET A 1 -5.32 9.50 3.24
N ASN A 2 -5.84 9.00 2.16
CA ASN A 2 -5.66 7.59 1.76
C ASN A 2 -4.29 7.38 1.15
N ILE A 3 -3.58 6.36 1.62
CA ILE A 3 -2.19 6.08 1.25
C ILE A 3 -2.11 4.94 0.25
N GLY A 4 -1.33 5.13 -0.82
CA GLY A 4 -0.86 4.06 -1.67
C GLY A 4 0.58 3.74 -1.32
N MET A 5 0.86 2.50 -0.94
CA MET A 5 2.20 2.08 -0.54
C MET A 5 2.95 1.49 -1.71
N VAL A 6 4.16 1.96 -1.97
CA VAL A 6 5.04 1.38 -3.00
C VAL A 6 6.13 0.58 -2.31
N GLY A 7 6.13 -0.72 -2.54
CA GLY A 7 7.11 -1.62 -1.98
C GLY A 7 6.54 -2.56 -0.93
N THR A 8 7.22 -3.68 -0.71
CA THR A 8 6.79 -4.73 0.21
C THR A 8 7.93 -5.21 1.11
N GLY A 9 9.04 -4.47 1.16
CA GLY A 9 10.20 -4.81 1.98
C GLY A 9 10.03 -4.42 3.45
N PHE A 10 11.14 -4.46 4.17
CA PHE A 10 11.16 -4.21 5.61
C PHE A 10 10.62 -2.81 5.96
N ILE A 11 11.07 -1.79 5.24
CA ILE A 11 10.64 -0.41 5.52
C ILE A 11 9.15 -0.23 5.20
N ALA A 12 8.69 -0.84 4.10
CA ALA A 12 7.27 -0.77 3.74
C ALA A 12 6.39 -1.40 4.82
N HIS A 13 6.79 -2.56 5.36
CA HIS A 13 6.07 -3.21 6.44
C HIS A 13 6.03 -2.34 7.70
N LYS A 14 7.17 -1.75 8.05
CA LYS A 14 7.25 -0.88 9.23
C LYS A 14 6.32 0.32 9.07
N MET A 15 6.34 0.97 7.90
CA MET A 15 5.51 2.14 7.67
C MET A 15 4.03 1.79 7.54
N ALA A 16 3.70 0.64 6.95
CA ALA A 16 2.31 0.19 6.89
C ALA A 16 1.75 0.02 8.31
N LYS A 17 2.53 -0.56 9.21
CA LYS A 17 2.13 -0.71 10.61
C LYS A 17 1.88 0.65 11.26
N GLU A 18 2.76 1.62 11.03
CA GLU A 18 2.59 2.97 11.56
C GLU A 18 1.33 3.65 11.01
N PHE A 19 1.12 3.58 9.68
CA PHE A 19 -0.06 4.20 9.07
C PHE A 19 -1.36 3.55 9.55
N THR A 20 -1.40 2.23 9.73
CA THR A 20 -2.62 1.56 10.17
C THR A 20 -3.01 1.94 11.59
N SER A 21 -2.09 2.47 12.38
CA SER A 21 -2.41 2.99 13.71
C SER A 21 -2.99 4.40 13.68
N LEU A 22 -2.99 5.05 12.51
CA LEU A 22 -3.47 6.42 12.35
C LEU A 22 -4.80 6.42 11.59
N PRO A 23 -5.93 6.77 12.23
CA PRO A 23 -7.24 6.67 11.58
C PRO A 23 -7.40 7.64 10.39
N THR A 24 -6.57 8.67 10.30
CA THR A 24 -6.65 9.66 9.21
C THR A 24 -5.76 9.32 8.01
N MET A 25 -4.99 8.23 8.08
CA MET A 25 -4.04 7.85 7.02
C MET A 25 -4.13 6.36 6.70
N PRO A 26 -5.30 5.85 6.29
CA PRO A 26 -5.42 4.43 5.96
C PRO A 26 -4.63 4.07 4.71
N VAL A 27 -3.99 2.90 4.72
CA VAL A 27 -3.35 2.36 3.52
C VAL A 27 -4.41 1.63 2.72
N VAL A 28 -4.77 2.16 1.56
CA VAL A 28 -5.86 1.62 0.74
C VAL A 28 -5.36 0.77 -0.42
N ALA A 29 -4.09 0.90 -0.77
CA ALA A 29 -3.50 0.16 -1.90
C ALA A 29 -2.03 -0.09 -1.64
N VAL A 30 -1.53 -1.20 -2.20
CA VAL A 30 -0.10 -1.50 -2.22
C VAL A 30 0.30 -1.89 -3.64
N TYR A 31 1.42 -1.35 -4.08
CA TYR A 31 2.06 -1.73 -5.33
C TYR A 31 3.24 -2.66 -5.04
N SER A 32 3.31 -3.75 -5.79
CA SER A 32 4.44 -4.67 -5.76
C SER A 32 4.66 -5.21 -7.16
N ARG A 33 5.92 -5.41 -7.56
CA ARG A 33 6.23 -6.05 -8.84
C ARG A 33 5.78 -7.51 -8.87
N SER A 34 5.68 -8.13 -7.71
CA SER A 34 5.21 -9.52 -7.56
C SER A 34 3.84 -9.51 -6.89
N ALA A 35 2.87 -10.18 -7.51
CA ALA A 35 1.54 -10.31 -6.92
C ALA A 35 1.60 -11.04 -5.56
N ASP A 36 2.48 -12.02 -5.44
CA ASP A 36 2.59 -12.83 -4.21
C ASP A 36 2.98 -11.98 -3.00
N THR A 37 3.99 -11.11 -3.16
CA THR A 37 4.44 -10.25 -2.06
C THR A 37 3.42 -9.15 -1.77
N GLY A 38 2.75 -8.65 -2.81
CA GLY A 38 1.68 -7.65 -2.63
C GLY A 38 0.49 -8.22 -1.88
N VAL A 39 0.03 -9.41 -2.25
CA VAL A 39 -1.09 -10.07 -1.58
C VAL A 39 -0.73 -10.41 -0.14
N ALA A 40 0.48 -10.89 0.12
CA ALA A 40 0.91 -11.20 1.49
C ALA A 40 0.87 -9.96 2.37
N MET A 41 1.35 -8.84 1.87
CA MET A 41 1.31 -7.58 2.61
C MET A 41 -0.11 -7.08 2.82
N ALA A 42 -0.95 -7.19 1.79
CA ALA A 42 -2.34 -6.78 1.88
C ALA A 42 -3.10 -7.60 2.92
N ASN A 43 -2.83 -8.90 2.99
CA ASN A 43 -3.46 -9.77 3.99
C ASN A 43 -3.00 -9.42 5.41
N GLU A 44 -1.72 -9.09 5.57
CA GLU A 44 -1.17 -8.77 6.88
C GLU A 44 -1.75 -7.47 7.44
N PHE A 45 -1.90 -6.45 6.59
CA PHE A 45 -2.31 -5.12 7.03
C PHE A 45 -3.74 -4.75 6.62
N HIS A 46 -4.49 -5.71 6.08
CA HIS A 46 -5.87 -5.49 5.63
C HIS A 46 -5.99 -4.40 4.57
N ILE A 47 -5.03 -4.39 3.62
CA ILE A 47 -5.04 -3.43 2.51
C ILE A 47 -5.99 -3.96 1.44
N PRO A 48 -7.01 -3.17 1.03
CA PRO A 48 -8.04 -3.69 0.14
C PRO A 48 -7.62 -3.89 -1.32
N LYS A 49 -6.58 -3.17 -1.78
CA LYS A 49 -6.18 -3.20 -3.19
C LYS A 49 -4.71 -3.54 -3.36
N VAL A 50 -4.43 -4.43 -4.33
CA VAL A 50 -3.06 -4.80 -4.71
C VAL A 50 -2.88 -4.47 -6.18
N TYR A 51 -1.84 -3.73 -6.50
CA TYR A 51 -1.49 -3.39 -7.87
C TYR A 51 -0.11 -3.96 -8.23
N THR A 52 -0.02 -4.54 -9.41
CA THR A 52 1.26 -4.97 -9.98
C THR A 52 1.73 -4.04 -11.11
N GLU A 53 0.89 -3.07 -11.47
CA GLU A 53 1.20 -2.02 -12.43
C GLU A 53 1.13 -0.68 -11.71
N TYR A 54 2.27 0.01 -11.64
CA TYR A 54 2.39 1.25 -10.88
C TYR A 54 1.42 2.33 -11.37
N ASN A 55 1.29 2.46 -12.70
CA ASN A 55 0.42 3.48 -13.27
C ASN A 55 -1.06 3.23 -12.96
N GLU A 56 -1.45 1.97 -12.77
CA GLU A 56 -2.83 1.67 -12.38
C GLU A 56 -3.11 2.14 -10.95
N MET A 57 -2.14 1.99 -10.05
CA MET A 57 -2.31 2.51 -8.70
C MET A 57 -2.39 4.04 -8.71
N LEU A 58 -1.55 4.69 -9.52
CA LEU A 58 -1.57 6.16 -9.62
C LEU A 58 -2.88 6.68 -10.21
N ALA A 59 -3.53 5.89 -11.04
CA ALA A 59 -4.82 6.25 -11.64
C ALA A 59 -6.00 6.01 -10.71
N ASP A 60 -5.80 5.34 -9.59
CA ASP A 60 -6.87 5.05 -8.63
C ASP A 60 -7.26 6.34 -7.88
N PRO A 61 -8.50 6.83 -8.05
CA PRO A 61 -8.90 8.09 -7.40
C PRO A 61 -8.95 8.02 -5.88
N GLU A 62 -8.97 6.81 -5.30
CA GLU A 62 -8.92 6.67 -3.84
C GLU A 62 -7.52 6.85 -3.28
N VAL A 63 -6.47 6.73 -4.09
CA VAL A 63 -5.09 6.94 -3.66
C VAL A 63 -4.79 8.43 -3.71
N GLU A 64 -4.65 9.04 -2.54
CA GLU A 64 -4.43 10.49 -2.42
C GLU A 64 -2.96 10.83 -2.21
N LEU A 65 -2.20 9.93 -1.56
CA LEU A 65 -0.79 10.12 -1.26
C LEU A 65 -0.06 8.82 -1.53
N VAL A 66 1.08 8.91 -2.20
CA VAL A 66 1.92 7.73 -2.48
C VAL A 66 3.14 7.77 -1.58
N TYR A 67 3.35 6.71 -0.81
CA TYR A 67 4.55 6.53 0.02
C TYR A 67 5.47 5.51 -0.64
N ILE A 68 6.67 5.95 -0.98
CA ILE A 68 7.68 5.10 -1.63
C ILE A 68 8.68 4.65 -0.59
N ALA A 69 8.69 3.35 -0.35
CA ALA A 69 9.58 2.76 0.63
C ALA A 69 10.86 2.18 0.01
#